data_49c18d246c259dec246c7b46617b5228
#
_entry.id   49c18d246c259dec246c7b46617b5228
#
_cell.length_a   1.000
_cell.length_b   1.000
_cell.length_c   1.000
_cell.angle_alpha   90.00
_cell.angle_beta   90.00
_cell.angle_gamma   90.00
#
_symmetry.space_group_name_H-M   'P 1'
#
loop_
_entity.id
_entity.type
_entity.pdbx_description
1 polymer ?
#
loop_
_entity_poly.entity_id
_entity_poly.type
_entity_poly.pdbx_seq_one_letter_code
_entity_poly.pdbx_strand_id
1 'polypeptide(L)'
;MINAISQSDFRRRATVAVLFVTLLFGLILLRLGTLQIWQFDNFATKAENNRVALLPIQAPRGLILDRYGLVLARNDAGFSAEIEPFKVEDKEGLIATLRDLLKLSDGDIRRFKRAVADARKFDSVPIKTRLTDEEVAKLAARLSQLPGVKLERRAIRSYPFANIEVIASLR
;
A
#
# COMPACT_ATOMS: atom_id res chain seq x y z
N MET A 1 -56.09 -29.88 -42.50
CA MET A 1 -55.83 -28.49 -42.95
C MET A 1 -55.42 -27.55 -41.80
N ILE A 2 -55.61 -27.88 -40.54
CA ILE A 2 -55.32 -27.02 -39.39
C ILE A 2 -53.77 -26.89 -39.09
N ASN A 3 -52.96 -27.90 -39.44
CA ASN A 3 -51.50 -27.91 -39.12
C ASN A 3 -50.63 -27.07 -40.06
N ALA A 4 -51.07 -26.66 -41.24
CA ALA A 4 -50.31 -25.89 -42.19
C ALA A 4 -50.25 -24.40 -41.84
N ILE A 5 -51.32 -23.86 -41.26
CA ILE A 5 -51.39 -22.44 -40.84
C ILE A 5 -50.53 -22.20 -39.59
N SER A 6 -50.49 -23.16 -38.69
CA SER A 6 -49.68 -23.07 -37.49
C SER A 6 -48.14 -23.14 -37.76
N GLN A 7 -47.72 -23.85 -38.81
CA GLN A 7 -46.32 -23.96 -39.20
C GLN A 7 -45.77 -22.67 -39.85
N SER A 8 -46.59 -21.99 -40.66
CA SER A 8 -46.15 -20.71 -41.27
C SER A 8 -46.02 -19.60 -40.24
N ASP A 9 -46.96 -19.54 -39.30
CA ASP A 9 -46.93 -18.57 -38.20
C ASP A 9 -45.77 -18.83 -37.22
N PHE A 10 -45.48 -20.09 -36.95
CA PHE A 10 -44.32 -20.47 -36.14
C PHE A 10 -43.01 -20.08 -36.82
N ARG A 11 -42.83 -20.40 -38.11
CA ARG A 11 -41.63 -20.01 -38.87
C ARG A 11 -41.45 -18.51 -38.89
N ARG A 12 -42.48 -17.73 -39.11
CA ARG A 12 -42.42 -16.26 -39.12
C ARG A 12 -42.01 -15.70 -37.76
N ARG A 13 -42.58 -16.18 -36.66
CA ARG A 13 -42.21 -15.80 -35.30
C ARG A 13 -40.78 -16.21 -34.98
N ALA A 14 -40.35 -17.41 -35.36
CA ALA A 14 -38.98 -17.87 -35.18
C ALA A 14 -37.96 -17.00 -35.96
N THR A 15 -38.28 -16.64 -37.23
CA THR A 15 -37.43 -15.77 -38.04
C THR A 15 -37.29 -14.39 -37.41
N VAL A 16 -38.38 -13.79 -36.93
CA VAL A 16 -38.36 -12.49 -36.26
C VAL A 16 -37.52 -12.58 -34.96
N ALA A 17 -37.68 -13.64 -34.18
CA ALA A 17 -36.90 -13.85 -32.98
C ALA A 17 -35.39 -13.99 -33.28
N VAL A 18 -35.03 -14.77 -34.29
CA VAL A 18 -33.63 -14.92 -34.74
C VAL A 18 -33.05 -13.60 -35.21
N LEU A 19 -33.76 -12.82 -36.03
CA LEU A 19 -33.34 -11.49 -36.48
C LEU A 19 -33.11 -10.55 -35.29
N PHE A 20 -34.01 -10.55 -34.32
CA PHE A 20 -33.90 -9.73 -33.11
C PHE A 20 -32.67 -10.10 -32.29
N VAL A 21 -32.44 -11.38 -32.03
CA VAL A 21 -31.27 -11.89 -31.32
C VAL A 21 -29.99 -11.52 -32.07
N THR A 22 -29.95 -11.70 -33.39
CA THR A 22 -28.80 -11.35 -34.21
C THR A 22 -28.51 -9.85 -34.18
N LEU A 23 -29.52 -9.00 -34.19
CA LEU A 23 -29.40 -7.56 -34.05
C LEU A 23 -28.80 -7.17 -32.70
N LEU A 24 -29.33 -7.74 -31.62
CA LEU A 24 -28.79 -7.50 -30.26
C LEU A 24 -27.35 -7.96 -30.15
N PHE A 25 -27.01 -9.11 -30.69
CA PHE A 25 -25.64 -9.62 -30.69
C PHE A 25 -24.69 -8.71 -31.50
N GLY A 26 -25.14 -8.22 -32.65
CA GLY A 26 -24.42 -7.23 -33.44
C GLY A 26 -24.14 -5.93 -32.69
N LEU A 27 -25.12 -5.43 -31.93
CA LEU A 27 -24.95 -4.25 -31.08
C LEU A 27 -23.92 -4.47 -29.98
N ILE A 28 -23.92 -5.66 -29.38
CA ILE A 28 -22.91 -6.02 -28.36
C ILE A 28 -21.52 -6.07 -28.96
N LEU A 29 -21.36 -6.71 -30.13
CA LEU A 29 -20.07 -6.77 -30.83
C LEU A 29 -19.56 -5.37 -31.24
N LEU A 30 -20.44 -4.53 -31.74
CA LEU A 30 -20.10 -3.14 -32.08
C LEU A 30 -19.64 -2.38 -30.82
N ARG A 31 -20.34 -2.52 -29.72
CA ARG A 31 -19.96 -1.93 -28.44
C ARG A 31 -18.62 -2.44 -27.92
N LEU A 32 -18.39 -3.74 -28.02
CA LEU A 32 -17.13 -4.36 -27.64
C LEU A 32 -15.97 -3.83 -28.51
N GLY A 33 -16.19 -3.71 -29.82
CA GLY A 33 -15.20 -3.12 -30.72
C GLY A 33 -14.85 -1.67 -30.39
N THR A 34 -15.84 -0.84 -30.06
CA THR A 34 -15.57 0.56 -29.65
C THR A 34 -14.76 0.63 -28.35
N LEU A 35 -15.04 -0.26 -27.39
CA LEU A 35 -14.30 -0.30 -26.13
C LEU A 35 -12.88 -0.82 -26.31
N GLN A 36 -12.66 -1.81 -27.17
CA GLN A 36 -11.35 -2.44 -27.35
C GLN A 36 -10.44 -1.68 -28.33
N ILE A 37 -10.99 -0.96 -29.29
CA ILE A 37 -10.17 -0.27 -30.30
C ILE A 37 -10.03 1.22 -29.96
N TRP A 38 -11.13 1.94 -29.81
CA TRP A 38 -11.08 3.40 -29.62
C TRP A 38 -10.85 3.85 -28.17
N GLN A 39 -11.29 3.04 -27.21
CA GLN A 39 -11.14 3.40 -25.79
C GLN A 39 -10.05 2.59 -25.08
N PHE A 40 -9.29 1.78 -25.80
CA PHE A 40 -8.23 0.95 -25.24
C PHE A 40 -7.23 1.75 -24.41
N ASP A 41 -6.71 2.85 -24.95
CA ASP A 41 -5.70 3.69 -24.26
C ASP A 41 -6.25 4.30 -22.96
N ASN A 42 -7.50 4.72 -22.96
CA ASN A 42 -8.15 5.26 -21.77
C ASN A 42 -8.34 4.22 -20.67
N PHE A 43 -8.70 2.99 -21.04
CA PHE A 43 -8.89 1.90 -20.10
C PHE A 43 -7.56 1.28 -19.66
N ALA A 44 -6.58 1.20 -20.55
CA ALA A 44 -5.22 0.77 -20.23
C ALA A 44 -4.58 1.73 -19.21
N THR A 45 -4.69 3.05 -19.43
CA THR A 45 -4.19 4.06 -18.48
C THR A 45 -4.90 3.98 -17.12
N LYS A 46 -6.21 3.79 -17.10
CA LYS A 46 -6.97 3.63 -15.86
C LYS A 46 -6.59 2.34 -15.11
N ALA A 47 -6.39 1.25 -15.83
CA ALA A 47 -5.96 -0.02 -15.25
C ALA A 47 -4.54 0.09 -14.67
N GLU A 48 -3.62 0.75 -15.38
CA GLU A 48 -2.27 0.99 -14.89
C GLU A 48 -2.27 1.89 -13.65
N ASN A 49 -3.00 3.01 -13.67
CA ASN A 49 -3.14 3.90 -12.52
C ASN A 49 -3.80 3.22 -11.32
N ASN A 50 -4.67 2.24 -11.54
CA ASN A 50 -5.29 1.47 -10.46
C ASN A 50 -4.34 0.39 -9.89
N ARG A 51 -3.36 -0.05 -10.67
CA ARG A 51 -2.34 -1.04 -10.28
C ARG A 51 -1.12 -0.40 -9.61
N VAL A 52 -0.77 0.81 -10.04
CA VAL A 52 0.38 1.56 -9.51
C VAL A 52 -0.05 2.35 -8.29
N ALA A 53 0.28 1.85 -7.11
CA ALA A 53 0.22 2.66 -5.89
C ALA A 53 1.44 3.60 -5.87
N LEU A 54 1.21 4.90 -5.92
CA LEU A 54 2.26 5.88 -5.71
C LEU A 54 2.69 5.83 -4.24
N LEU A 55 3.80 5.16 -3.97
CA LEU A 55 4.47 5.21 -2.67
C LEU A 55 5.36 6.45 -2.65
N PRO A 56 5.08 7.46 -1.82
CA PRO A 56 5.94 8.63 -1.68
C PRO A 56 7.27 8.20 -1.08
N ILE A 57 8.33 8.20 -1.90
CA ILE A 57 9.70 7.97 -1.42
C ILE A 57 10.18 9.29 -0.83
N GLN A 58 10.40 9.31 0.48
CA GLN A 58 10.96 10.47 1.15
C GLN A 58 12.42 10.65 0.70
N ALA A 59 12.72 11.79 0.13
CA ALA A 59 14.10 12.14 -0.24
C ALA A 59 14.98 12.20 1.02
N PRO A 60 16.18 11.58 1.01
CA PRO A 60 17.12 11.68 2.13
C PRO A 60 17.59 13.13 2.28
N ARG A 61 17.61 13.60 3.53
CA ARG A 61 18.14 14.94 3.82
C ARG A 61 19.65 14.97 3.58
N GLY A 62 20.19 16.11 3.13
CA GLY A 62 21.61 16.32 2.97
C GLY A 62 22.38 16.30 4.30
N LEU A 63 23.70 16.23 4.22
CA LEU A 63 24.58 16.41 5.36
C LEU A 63 24.53 17.88 5.82
N ILE A 64 24.68 18.10 7.13
CA ILE A 64 24.96 19.42 7.68
C ILE A 64 26.41 19.41 8.13
N LEU A 65 27.19 20.31 7.55
CA LEU A 65 28.59 20.46 7.86
C LEU A 65 28.83 21.82 8.55
N ASP A 66 29.81 21.88 9.38
CA ASP A 66 30.31 23.13 9.93
C ASP A 66 31.25 23.80 8.89
N ARG A 67 31.76 25.03 9.20
CA ARG A 67 32.70 25.76 8.35
C ARG A 67 34.04 25.05 8.11
N TYR A 68 34.39 24.10 8.94
CA TYR A 68 35.61 23.28 8.82
C TYR A 68 35.36 21.92 8.16
N GLY A 69 34.12 21.64 7.68
CA GLY A 69 33.78 20.39 7.06
C GLY A 69 33.39 19.26 8.04
N LEU A 70 33.26 19.57 9.34
CA LEU A 70 32.85 18.60 10.34
C LEU A 70 31.36 18.26 10.18
N VAL A 71 31.05 16.97 10.20
CA VAL A 71 29.66 16.50 10.02
C VAL A 71 28.85 16.71 11.31
N LEU A 72 27.98 17.72 11.33
CA LEU A 72 27.07 18.02 12.44
C LEU A 72 25.82 17.17 12.43
N ALA A 73 25.34 16.81 11.25
CA ALA A 73 24.19 15.92 11.10
C ALA A 73 24.30 15.08 9.83
N ARG A 74 24.02 13.80 9.96
CA ARG A 74 23.99 12.83 8.85
C ARG A 74 22.76 11.92 8.92
N ASN A 75 22.51 11.22 7.83
CA ASN A 75 21.50 10.18 7.83
C ASN A 75 22.17 8.83 8.00
N ASP A 76 21.82 8.13 9.06
CA ASP A 76 22.23 6.75 9.27
C ASP A 76 21.12 5.81 8.77
N ALA A 77 21.49 4.66 8.24
CA ALA A 77 20.52 3.63 7.91
C ALA A 77 20.00 3.02 9.20
N GLY A 78 18.70 3.02 9.36
CA GLY A 78 18.04 2.37 10.48
C GLY A 78 16.86 1.54 10.01
N PHE A 79 16.40 0.68 10.89
CA PHE A 79 15.22 -0.15 10.63
C PHE A 79 14.04 0.31 11.50
N SER A 80 12.85 0.28 10.91
CA SER A 80 11.59 0.52 11.60
C SER A 80 10.70 -0.72 11.48
N ALA A 81 9.97 -1.03 12.56
CA ALA A 81 8.88 -1.99 12.50
C ALA A 81 7.59 -1.26 12.15
N GLU A 82 6.96 -1.66 11.08
CA GLU A 82 5.70 -1.09 10.60
C GLU A 82 4.62 -2.15 10.58
N ILE A 83 3.38 -1.73 10.83
CA ILE A 83 2.22 -2.60 10.80
C ILE A 83 1.24 -2.07 9.76
N GLU A 84 0.71 -2.97 8.93
CA GLU A 84 -0.42 -2.72 8.04
C GLU A 84 -1.72 -3.12 8.76
N PRO A 85 -2.47 -2.18 9.38
CA PRO A 85 -3.57 -2.52 10.29
C PRO A 85 -4.72 -3.27 9.62
N PHE A 86 -4.85 -3.17 8.30
CA PHE A 86 -5.90 -3.84 7.53
C PHE A 86 -5.61 -5.33 7.29
N LYS A 87 -4.35 -5.78 7.42
CA LYS A 87 -3.93 -7.18 7.27
C LYS A 87 -3.96 -7.94 8.58
N VAL A 88 -4.22 -7.26 9.68
CA VAL A 88 -4.16 -7.83 11.04
C VAL A 88 -5.58 -7.96 11.59
N GLU A 89 -6.03 -9.19 11.83
CA GLU A 89 -7.32 -9.48 12.43
C GLU A 89 -7.31 -9.17 13.94
N ASP A 90 -6.32 -9.72 14.67
CA ASP A 90 -6.13 -9.48 16.11
C ASP A 90 -4.99 -8.47 16.35
N LYS A 91 -5.35 -7.21 16.45
CA LYS A 91 -4.39 -6.11 16.70
C LYS A 91 -3.84 -6.14 18.13
N GLU A 92 -4.66 -6.49 19.11
CA GLU A 92 -4.24 -6.47 20.52
C GLU A 92 -3.26 -7.63 20.81
N GLY A 93 -3.52 -8.83 20.31
CA GLY A 93 -2.61 -9.97 20.42
C GLY A 93 -1.30 -9.72 19.70
N LEU A 94 -1.32 -9.08 18.51
CA LEU A 94 -0.12 -8.70 17.79
C LEU A 94 0.71 -7.67 18.57
N ILE A 95 0.07 -6.64 19.15
CA ILE A 95 0.76 -5.62 19.95
C ILE A 95 1.39 -6.26 21.19
N ALA A 96 0.71 -7.20 21.87
CA ALA A 96 1.26 -7.91 23.01
C ALA A 96 2.52 -8.69 22.63
N THR A 97 2.47 -9.44 21.53
CA THR A 97 3.62 -10.18 20.99
C THR A 97 4.80 -9.27 20.63
N LEU A 98 4.52 -8.15 19.96
CA LEU A 98 5.56 -7.19 19.59
C LEU A 98 6.10 -6.42 20.79
N ARG A 99 5.29 -6.21 21.84
CA ARG A 99 5.74 -5.59 23.10
C ARG A 99 6.89 -6.39 23.72
N ASP A 100 6.73 -7.70 23.82
CA ASP A 100 7.76 -8.57 24.39
C ASP A 100 8.97 -8.69 23.47
N LEU A 101 8.75 -8.78 22.16
CA LEU A 101 9.81 -8.98 21.16
C LEU A 101 10.71 -7.72 21.01
N LEU A 102 10.09 -6.55 20.93
CA LEU A 102 10.77 -5.26 20.64
C LEU A 102 10.91 -4.36 21.88
N LYS A 103 10.57 -4.87 23.07
CA LYS A 103 10.61 -4.11 24.33
C LYS A 103 9.92 -2.74 24.18
N LEU A 104 8.69 -2.75 23.67
CA LEU A 104 7.93 -1.53 23.41
C LEU A 104 7.55 -0.84 24.72
N SER A 105 7.73 0.48 24.76
CA SER A 105 7.24 1.28 25.86
C SER A 105 5.73 1.55 25.72
N ASP A 106 5.06 1.86 26.83
CA ASP A 106 3.65 2.27 26.80
C ASP A 106 3.44 3.56 25.97
N GLY A 107 4.50 4.38 25.86
CA GLY A 107 4.52 5.57 25.01
C GLY A 107 4.47 5.23 23.51
N ASP A 108 5.20 4.18 23.09
CA ASP A 108 5.21 3.71 21.70
C ASP A 108 3.84 3.16 21.31
N ILE A 109 3.25 2.37 22.19
CA ILE A 109 1.91 1.79 21.96
C ILE A 109 0.85 2.88 21.86
N ARG A 110 0.89 3.91 22.74
CA ARG A 110 -0.05 5.04 22.67
C ARG A 110 0.12 5.86 21.39
N ARG A 111 1.37 6.08 20.93
CA ARG A 111 1.66 6.76 19.66
C ARG A 111 1.14 5.96 18.48
N PHE A 112 1.40 4.65 18.49
CA PHE A 112 0.91 3.74 17.46
C PHE A 112 -0.62 3.75 17.37
N LYS A 113 -1.34 3.60 18.50
CA LYS A 113 -2.81 3.60 18.51
C LYS A 113 -3.40 4.91 17.96
N ARG A 114 -2.79 6.06 18.27
CA ARG A 114 -3.18 7.35 17.69
C ARG A 114 -2.90 7.41 16.19
N ALA A 115 -1.70 7.00 15.78
CA ALA A 115 -1.34 7.00 14.37
C ALA A 115 -2.21 6.07 13.51
N VAL A 116 -2.66 4.94 14.05
CA VAL A 116 -3.62 4.03 13.38
C VAL A 116 -5.00 4.69 13.24
N ALA A 117 -5.43 5.51 14.21
CA ALA A 117 -6.71 6.22 14.13
C ALA A 117 -6.72 7.29 13.02
N ASP A 118 -5.56 7.92 12.76
CA ASP A 118 -5.39 8.95 11.75
C ASP A 118 -4.98 8.39 10.37
N ALA A 119 -4.56 7.14 10.30
CA ALA A 119 -4.06 6.49 9.09
C ALA A 119 -5.17 6.14 8.10
N ARG A 120 -4.86 6.21 6.80
CA ARG A 120 -5.75 5.72 5.74
C ARG A 120 -5.79 4.20 5.75
N LYS A 121 -6.84 3.63 5.16
CA LYS A 121 -7.14 2.19 5.22
C LYS A 121 -5.98 1.26 4.83
N PHE A 122 -5.08 1.71 3.95
CA PHE A 122 -3.97 0.90 3.42
C PHE A 122 -2.58 1.40 3.82
N ASP A 123 -2.49 2.42 4.69
CA ASP A 123 -1.21 2.95 5.12
C ASP A 123 -0.54 2.00 6.12
N SER A 124 0.78 1.86 6.01
CA SER A 124 1.58 1.22 7.04
C SER A 124 1.91 2.22 8.15
N VAL A 125 1.77 1.79 9.38
CA VAL A 125 1.98 2.64 10.56
C VAL A 125 3.18 2.13 11.36
N PRO A 126 4.20 2.97 11.61
CA PRO A 126 5.34 2.55 12.39
C PRO A 126 4.98 2.40 13.88
N ILE A 127 5.28 1.21 14.45
CA ILE A 127 5.14 0.96 15.88
C ILE A 127 6.43 1.33 16.63
N LYS A 128 7.59 1.12 15.99
CA LYS A 128 8.91 1.52 16.51
C LYS A 128 9.80 1.95 15.36
N THR A 129 10.34 3.17 15.43
CA THR A 129 11.07 3.82 14.33
C THR A 129 12.58 3.60 14.36
N ARG A 130 13.11 3.13 15.48
CA ARG A 130 14.55 2.83 15.63
C ARG A 130 14.70 1.48 16.33
N LEU A 131 15.02 0.47 15.56
CA LEU A 131 15.30 -0.87 16.05
C LEU A 131 16.80 -1.04 16.25
N THR A 132 17.17 -1.75 17.29
CA THR A 132 18.56 -2.22 17.46
C THR A 132 18.80 -3.44 16.56
N ASP A 133 20.07 -3.75 16.27
CA ASP A 133 20.41 -4.91 15.43
C ASP A 133 19.88 -6.23 16.01
N GLU A 134 19.85 -6.35 17.36
CA GLU A 134 19.27 -7.49 18.04
C GLU A 134 17.75 -7.58 17.81
N GLU A 135 17.04 -6.48 17.90
CA GLU A 135 15.59 -6.42 17.66
C GLU A 135 15.26 -6.70 16.19
N VAL A 136 16.09 -6.20 15.27
CA VAL A 136 15.97 -6.51 13.83
C VAL A 136 16.10 -8.02 13.58
N ALA A 137 17.12 -8.65 14.16
CA ALA A 137 17.33 -10.08 14.00
C ALA A 137 16.18 -10.90 14.59
N LYS A 138 15.68 -10.54 15.79
CA LYS A 138 14.53 -11.19 16.42
C LYS A 138 13.25 -11.03 15.60
N LEU A 139 12.99 -9.82 15.09
CA LEU A 139 11.82 -9.56 14.27
C LEU A 139 11.90 -10.28 12.93
N ALA A 140 13.05 -10.24 12.26
CA ALA A 140 13.26 -10.90 10.98
C ALA A 140 13.05 -12.43 11.06
N ALA A 141 13.52 -13.06 12.16
CA ALA A 141 13.34 -14.50 12.38
C ALA A 141 11.86 -14.92 12.57
N ARG A 142 10.99 -14.00 13.01
CA ARG A 142 9.57 -14.27 13.26
C ARG A 142 8.62 -13.58 12.28
N LEU A 143 9.14 -12.88 11.28
CA LEU A 143 8.34 -12.08 10.36
C LEU A 143 7.30 -12.92 9.61
N SER A 144 7.62 -14.18 9.28
CA SER A 144 6.70 -15.10 8.63
C SER A 144 5.50 -15.51 9.51
N GLN A 145 5.62 -15.37 10.82
CA GLN A 145 4.57 -15.71 11.80
C GLN A 145 3.73 -14.48 12.19
N LEU A 146 4.11 -13.28 11.75
CA LEU A 146 3.50 -12.03 12.13
C LEU A 146 2.84 -11.36 10.90
N PRO A 147 1.60 -11.75 10.56
CA PRO A 147 0.90 -11.18 9.40
C PRO A 147 0.72 -9.67 9.56
N GLY A 148 0.97 -8.92 8.48
CA GLY A 148 0.82 -7.46 8.48
C GLY A 148 1.96 -6.68 9.13
N VAL A 149 3.01 -7.34 9.63
CA VAL A 149 4.23 -6.67 10.12
C VAL A 149 5.26 -6.60 9.01
N LYS A 150 5.90 -5.46 8.88
CA LYS A 150 6.99 -5.20 7.92
C LYS A 150 8.20 -4.61 8.63
N LEU A 151 9.36 -4.98 8.12
CA LEU A 151 10.64 -4.39 8.50
C LEU A 151 11.07 -3.44 7.37
N GLU A 152 10.96 -2.14 7.62
CA GLU A 152 11.31 -1.11 6.64
C GLU A 152 12.64 -0.46 6.97
N ARG A 153 13.45 -0.25 5.93
CA ARG A 153 14.70 0.50 6.05
C ARG A 153 14.44 1.97 5.83
N ARG A 154 14.76 2.79 6.84
CA ARG A 154 14.60 4.25 6.79
C ARG A 154 15.88 4.97 7.07
N ALA A 155 16.05 6.15 6.47
CA ALA A 155 17.12 7.08 6.83
C ALA A 155 16.74 7.79 8.13
N ILE A 156 17.50 7.52 9.20
CA ILE A 156 17.29 8.12 10.51
C ILE A 156 18.32 9.24 10.69
N ARG A 157 17.84 10.43 11.04
CA ARG A 157 18.74 11.55 11.30
C ARG A 157 19.55 11.31 12.56
N SER A 158 20.86 11.39 12.45
CA SER A 158 21.83 11.26 13.53
C SER A 158 22.61 12.56 13.69
N TYR A 159 22.82 12.92 14.93
CA TYR A 159 23.58 14.09 15.33
C TYR A 159 24.75 13.60 16.19
N PRO A 160 25.93 13.33 15.60
CA PRO A 160 27.06 12.76 16.33
C PRO A 160 27.46 13.56 17.55
N PHE A 161 27.24 14.87 17.52
CA PHE A 161 27.61 15.82 18.56
C PHE A 161 26.43 16.39 19.34
N ALA A 162 25.24 15.75 19.30
CA ALA A 162 24.02 16.26 19.93
C ALA A 162 24.13 16.41 21.47
N ASN A 163 25.07 15.71 22.10
CA ASN A 163 25.31 15.79 23.56
C ASN A 163 26.47 16.72 23.95
N ILE A 164 27.15 17.33 22.99
CA ILE A 164 28.31 18.14 23.24
C ILE A 164 28.18 19.49 22.53
N GLU A 165 27.95 20.56 23.28
CA GLU A 165 28.43 21.90 23.03
C GLU A 165 28.09 22.64 21.72
N VAL A 166 27.10 22.22 20.92
CA VAL A 166 26.62 23.10 19.84
C VAL A 166 26.01 24.38 20.41
N ILE A 167 25.64 24.40 21.68
CA ILE A 167 25.15 25.60 22.39
C ILE A 167 26.30 26.52 22.81
N ALA A 168 27.49 26.01 23.02
CA ALA A 168 28.64 26.82 23.47
C ALA A 168 29.34 27.56 22.33
N SER A 169 29.18 27.14 21.08
CA SER A 169 29.83 27.78 19.91
C SER A 169 28.97 28.83 19.20
N LEU A 170 27.75 29.08 19.70
CA LEU A 170 26.80 30.10 19.19
C LEU A 170 26.79 31.38 20.06
N ARG A 171 27.78 31.57 20.94
CA ARG A 171 28.01 32.83 21.65
C ARG A 171 29.17 33.57 21.07
#